data_fafc31c6a1c543f498e9c386cdf82d25
#
_entry.id   fafc31c6a1c543f498e9c386cdf82d25
#
_cell.length_a   1.000
_cell.length_b   1.000
_cell.length_c   1.000
_cell.angle_alpha   90.00
_cell.angle_beta   90.00
_cell.angle_gamma   90.00
#
_symmetry.space_group_name_H-M   'P 1'
#
loop_
_entity.id
_entity.type
_entity.pdbx_description
1 polymer ?
#
loop_
_entity_poly.entity_id
_entity_poly.type
_entity_poly.pdbx_seq_one_letter_code
_entity_poly.pdbx_strand_id
1 'polypeptide(L)'
;MLLLNIDHIPGKNVEALGIVKGTVVQSKNIGKDFMAGMKTLVGGEITGYTEMLNEARQIATKRMVDEAEALGADAIINIRFGSSSVMQGAAEVIAYGTAVRVL
;
A
#
# COMPACT_ATOMS: atom_id res chain seq x y z
N MET A 1 -9.29 0.47 12.49
CA MET A 1 -9.98 1.01 11.28
C MET A 1 -10.30 -0.13 10.33
N LEU A 2 -11.53 -0.19 9.81
CA LEU A 2 -11.93 -1.19 8.84
C LEU A 2 -11.41 -0.82 7.46
N LEU A 3 -10.75 -1.77 6.78
CA LEU A 3 -10.17 -1.57 5.45
C LEU A 3 -10.80 -2.56 4.49
N LEU A 4 -11.46 -2.05 3.44
CA LEU A 4 -12.14 -2.87 2.45
C LEU A 4 -11.80 -2.42 1.04
N ASN A 5 -11.80 -3.36 0.10
CA ASN A 5 -11.60 -3.03 -1.31
C ASN A 5 -12.91 -3.03 -2.12
N ILE A 6 -14.05 -3.18 -1.45
CA ILE A 6 -15.37 -3.06 -2.07
C ILE A 6 -15.90 -1.64 -1.86
N ASP A 7 -16.97 -1.29 -2.55
CA ASP A 7 -17.49 0.07 -2.60
C ASP A 7 -18.52 0.41 -1.54
N HIS A 8 -18.70 -0.47 -0.56
CA HIS A 8 -19.67 -0.27 0.51
C HIS A 8 -19.30 -1.12 1.72
N ILE A 9 -19.90 -0.81 2.86
CA ILE A 9 -19.80 -1.66 4.06
C ILE A 9 -21.13 -2.39 4.19
N PRO A 10 -21.16 -3.73 4.08
CA PRO A 10 -22.41 -4.48 4.15
C PRO A 10 -23.25 -4.12 5.38
N GLY A 11 -24.51 -3.82 5.15
CA GLY A 11 -25.46 -3.51 6.20
C GLY A 11 -25.30 -2.14 6.85
N LYS A 12 -24.45 -1.28 6.30
CA LYS A 12 -24.21 0.05 6.87
C LYS A 12 -24.40 1.16 5.84
N ASN A 13 -24.87 2.29 6.31
CA ASN A 13 -24.85 3.51 5.52
C ASN A 13 -23.60 4.29 5.91
N VAL A 14 -22.97 4.92 4.94
CA VAL A 14 -21.73 5.66 5.16
C VAL A 14 -21.79 7.04 4.56
N GLU A 15 -21.02 7.95 5.14
CA GLU A 15 -20.79 9.28 4.60
C GLU A 15 -19.36 9.32 4.06
N ALA A 16 -19.21 9.69 2.79
CA ALA A 16 -17.89 9.81 2.19
C ALA A 16 -17.19 11.08 2.70
N LEU A 17 -15.96 10.92 3.15
CA LEU A 17 -15.15 12.03 3.64
C LEU A 17 -14.12 12.50 2.61
N GLY A 18 -13.76 11.65 1.66
CA GLY A 18 -12.84 12.00 0.61
C GLY A 18 -11.81 10.92 0.32
N ILE A 19 -10.97 11.20 -0.65
CA ILE A 19 -9.88 10.29 -1.05
C ILE A 19 -8.75 10.40 -0.04
N VAL A 20 -8.23 9.25 0.36
CA VAL A 20 -7.03 9.16 1.20
C VAL A 20 -6.00 8.29 0.50
N LYS A 21 -4.75 8.53 0.80
CA LYS A 21 -3.65 7.79 0.19
C LYS A 21 -2.46 7.72 1.13
N GLY A 22 -1.62 6.73 0.88
CA GLY A 22 -0.30 6.63 1.47
C GLY A 22 0.68 6.20 0.40
N THR A 23 1.81 6.86 0.32
CA THR A 23 2.82 6.60 -0.70
C THR A 23 4.16 6.36 -0.03
N VAL A 24 4.92 5.45 -0.59
CA VAL A 24 6.28 5.18 -0.16
C VAL A 24 7.14 4.88 -1.38
N VAL A 25 8.38 5.34 -1.35
CA VAL A 25 9.40 4.94 -2.32
C VAL A 25 10.44 4.16 -1.54
N GLN A 26 10.65 2.91 -1.93
CA GLN A 26 11.67 2.06 -1.32
C GLN A 26 12.69 1.63 -2.36
N SER A 27 13.91 1.45 -1.90
CA SER A 27 14.98 0.99 -2.75
C SER A 27 15.78 -0.09 -2.07
N LYS A 28 16.36 -0.96 -2.89
CA LYS A 28 17.38 -1.91 -2.48
C LYS A 28 18.74 -1.40 -2.93
N ASN A 29 19.77 -1.75 -2.18
CA ASN A 29 21.14 -1.53 -2.64
C ASN A 29 21.35 -2.38 -3.88
N ILE A 30 21.45 -1.74 -5.04
CA ILE A 30 21.46 -2.41 -6.33
C ILE A 30 22.69 -3.32 -6.48
N GLY A 31 23.86 -2.91 -5.98
CA GLY A 31 25.08 -3.68 -6.14
C GLY A 31 25.05 -5.01 -5.38
N LYS A 32 25.15 -4.91 -4.07
CA LYS A 32 25.27 -6.09 -3.21
C LYS A 32 23.97 -6.86 -3.09
N ASP A 33 22.87 -6.15 -2.84
CA ASP A 33 21.58 -6.78 -2.60
C ASP A 33 21.00 -7.38 -3.87
N PHE A 34 21.24 -6.76 -5.02
CA PHE A 34 20.77 -7.29 -6.30
C PHE A 34 21.43 -8.63 -6.61
N MET A 35 22.75 -8.70 -6.41
CA MET A 35 23.47 -9.96 -6.64
C MET A 35 23.03 -11.05 -5.66
N ALA A 36 22.81 -10.69 -4.40
CA ALA A 36 22.27 -11.63 -3.42
C ALA A 36 20.86 -12.08 -3.80
N GLY A 37 20.03 -11.17 -4.28
CA GLY A 37 18.67 -11.48 -4.74
C GLY A 37 18.66 -12.45 -5.90
N MET A 38 19.60 -12.34 -6.83
CA MET A 38 19.71 -13.28 -7.94
C MET A 38 20.03 -14.70 -7.46
N LYS A 39 20.78 -14.83 -6.36
CA LYS A 39 21.09 -16.14 -5.80
C LYS A 39 19.91 -16.77 -5.07
N THR A 40 18.93 -15.98 -4.71
CA THR A 40 17.73 -16.43 -3.99
C THR A 40 16.50 -16.49 -4.87
N LEU A 41 16.70 -16.50 -6.19
CA LEU A 41 15.60 -16.61 -7.15
C LEU A 41 14.93 -17.98 -6.99
N VAL A 42 13.65 -17.99 -6.69
CA VAL A 42 12.86 -19.19 -6.49
C VAL A 42 11.57 -19.05 -7.31
N GLY A 43 11.32 -20.00 -8.23
CA GLY A 43 10.12 -19.97 -9.02
C GLY A 43 9.93 -18.74 -9.90
N GLY A 44 11.05 -18.09 -10.31
CA GLY A 44 10.99 -16.85 -11.09
C GLY A 44 10.87 -15.59 -10.24
N GLU A 45 10.92 -15.71 -8.92
CA GLU A 45 10.71 -14.61 -7.99
C GLU A 45 12.03 -14.23 -7.28
N ILE A 46 12.28 -12.92 -7.18
CA ILE A 46 13.44 -12.39 -6.43
C ILE A 46 12.96 -12.08 -5.01
N THR A 47 13.31 -12.95 -4.07
CA THR A 47 12.81 -12.92 -2.70
C THR A 47 13.02 -11.56 -2.01
N GLY A 48 14.21 -10.96 -2.16
CA GLY A 48 14.49 -9.66 -1.54
C GLY A 48 13.58 -8.54 -2.05
N TYR A 49 13.21 -8.58 -3.32
CA TYR A 49 12.27 -7.61 -3.88
C TYR A 49 10.84 -7.86 -3.41
N THR A 50 10.44 -9.13 -3.28
CA THR A 50 9.13 -9.47 -2.74
C THR A 50 8.98 -8.93 -1.32
N GLU A 51 9.98 -9.13 -0.48
CA GLU A 51 9.98 -8.63 0.89
C GLU A 51 9.93 -7.10 0.92
N MET A 52 10.71 -6.45 0.07
CA MET A 52 10.73 -4.99 -0.03
C MET A 52 9.35 -4.45 -0.42
N LEU A 53 8.70 -5.07 -1.41
CA LEU A 53 7.39 -4.64 -1.88
C LEU A 53 6.30 -4.92 -0.85
N ASN A 54 6.39 -6.03 -0.11
CA ASN A 54 5.45 -6.32 0.96
C ASN A 54 5.57 -5.29 2.09
N GLU A 55 6.78 -4.95 2.47
CA GLU A 55 7.02 -3.90 3.47
C GLU A 55 6.52 -2.55 2.98
N ALA A 56 6.78 -2.23 1.71
CA ALA A 56 6.32 -0.97 1.12
C ALA A 56 4.78 -0.86 1.16
N ARG A 57 4.07 -1.96 0.87
CA ARG A 57 2.60 -1.97 0.96
C ARG A 57 2.11 -1.75 2.38
N GLN A 58 2.80 -2.32 3.36
CA GLN A 58 2.45 -2.11 4.77
C GLN A 58 2.63 -0.64 5.17
N ILE A 59 3.75 -0.03 4.76
CA ILE A 59 4.02 1.38 5.05
C ILE A 59 3.00 2.27 4.36
N ALA A 60 2.73 2.03 3.07
CA ALA A 60 1.76 2.80 2.31
C ALA A 60 0.36 2.72 2.95
N THR A 61 -0.05 1.51 3.37
CA THR A 61 -1.33 1.30 4.04
C THR A 61 -1.40 2.08 5.34
N LYS A 62 -0.36 2.05 6.15
CA LYS A 62 -0.34 2.79 7.41
C LYS A 62 -0.46 4.29 7.17
N ARG A 63 0.25 4.83 6.18
CA ARG A 63 0.17 6.25 5.84
C ARG A 63 -1.22 6.64 5.36
N MET A 64 -1.87 5.78 4.58
CA MET A 64 -3.26 5.98 4.15
C MET A 64 -4.20 6.00 5.37
N VAL A 65 -4.03 5.06 6.30
CA VAL A 65 -4.85 4.99 7.52
C VAL A 65 -4.64 6.25 8.37
N ASP A 66 -3.40 6.70 8.52
CA ASP A 66 -3.11 7.91 9.28
C ASP A 66 -3.85 9.12 8.68
N GLU A 67 -3.87 9.23 7.35
CA GLU A 67 -4.59 10.32 6.67
C GLU A 67 -6.10 10.21 6.91
N ALA A 68 -6.66 9.00 6.87
CA ALA A 68 -8.07 8.78 7.13
C ALA A 68 -8.44 9.09 8.59
N GLU A 69 -7.59 8.72 9.53
CA GLU A 69 -7.81 9.03 10.94
C GLU A 69 -7.84 10.55 11.17
N ALA A 70 -6.98 11.28 10.47
CA ALA A 70 -6.98 12.74 10.55
C ALA A 70 -8.29 13.37 10.07
N LEU A 71 -9.03 12.68 9.20
CA LEU A 71 -10.35 13.12 8.73
C LEU A 71 -11.49 12.66 9.66
N GLY A 72 -11.19 11.88 10.69
CA GLY A 72 -12.22 11.33 11.57
C GLY A 72 -12.95 10.15 10.96
N ALA A 73 -12.32 9.42 10.04
CA ALA A 73 -12.95 8.28 9.37
C ALA A 73 -13.06 7.05 10.27
N ASP A 74 -14.08 6.24 10.02
CA ASP A 74 -14.27 4.95 10.66
C ASP A 74 -13.74 3.81 9.80
N ALA A 75 -13.66 4.02 8.49
CA ALA A 75 -13.27 2.98 7.55
C ALA A 75 -12.71 3.60 6.26
N ILE A 76 -12.04 2.77 5.48
CA ILE A 76 -11.62 3.12 4.13
C ILE A 76 -12.15 2.03 3.21
N ILE A 77 -12.86 2.43 2.17
CA ILE A 77 -13.44 1.52 1.18
C ILE A 77 -12.81 1.76 -0.18
N ASN A 78 -13.06 0.86 -1.14
CA ASN A 78 -12.50 0.93 -2.49
C ASN A 78 -10.99 1.01 -2.50
N ILE A 79 -10.32 0.31 -1.59
CA ILE A 79 -8.86 0.37 -1.50
C ILE A 79 -8.24 -0.29 -2.72
N ARG A 80 -7.28 0.40 -3.31
CA ARG A 80 -6.46 -0.09 -4.41
C ARG A 80 -5.01 0.18 -4.11
N PHE A 81 -4.14 -0.64 -4.69
CA PHE A 81 -2.70 -0.43 -4.64
C PHE A 81 -2.20 -0.18 -6.05
N GLY A 82 -1.19 0.66 -6.15
CA GLY A 82 -0.46 0.85 -7.38
C GLY A 82 1.02 0.80 -7.09
N SER A 83 1.81 0.43 -8.08
CA SER A 83 3.26 0.49 -7.94
C SER A 83 3.89 0.79 -9.28
N SER A 84 5.05 1.44 -9.25
CA SER A 84 5.81 1.71 -10.45
C SER A 84 7.30 1.69 -10.12
N SER A 85 8.09 1.27 -11.09
CA SER A 85 9.54 1.33 -10.97
C SER A 85 9.97 2.77 -11.24
N VAL A 86 10.63 3.41 -10.28
CA VAL A 86 11.11 4.79 -10.45
C VAL A 86 12.55 4.80 -10.93
N MET A 87 13.30 3.72 -10.62
CA MET A 87 14.65 3.49 -11.13
C MET A 87 14.99 2.04 -10.82
N GLN A 88 16.10 1.56 -11.35
CA GLN A 88 16.56 0.21 -11.06
C GLN A 88 16.73 0.04 -9.54
N GLY A 89 16.11 -0.98 -8.99
CA GLY A 89 16.17 -1.28 -7.57
C GLY A 89 15.30 -0.42 -6.68
N ALA A 90 14.49 0.48 -7.23
CA ALA A 90 13.59 1.33 -6.45
C ALA A 90 12.18 1.30 -7.04
N ALA A 91 11.19 1.26 -6.17
CA ALA A 91 9.80 1.23 -6.56
C ALA A 91 8.97 2.17 -5.68
N GLU A 92 8.01 2.81 -6.32
CA GLU A 92 6.97 3.55 -5.61
C GLU A 92 5.78 2.63 -5.39
N VAL A 93 5.24 2.65 -4.19
CA VAL A 93 4.00 1.94 -3.87
C VAL A 93 3.03 2.94 -3.27
N ILE A 94 1.80 2.92 -3.77
CA ILE A 94 0.73 3.76 -3.27
C ILE A 94 -0.45 2.89 -2.86
N ALA A 95 -1.04 3.19 -1.71
CA ALA A 95 -2.33 2.67 -1.28
C ALA A 95 -3.30 3.85 -1.29
N TYR A 96 -4.49 3.68 -1.84
CA TYR A 96 -5.49 4.75 -1.88
C TYR A 96 -6.90 4.17 -1.80
N GLY A 97 -7.82 5.01 -1.35
CA GLY A 97 -9.21 4.62 -1.20
C GLY A 97 -10.06 5.80 -0.78
N THR A 98 -11.29 5.50 -0.38
CA THR A 98 -12.24 6.51 0.09
C THR A 98 -12.44 6.36 1.59
N ALA A 99 -12.11 7.42 2.32
CA ALA A 99 -12.37 7.47 3.75
C ALA A 99 -13.86 7.73 3.97
N VAL A 100 -14.47 6.99 4.90
CA VAL A 100 -15.89 7.10 5.19
C VAL A 100 -16.15 7.08 6.68
N ARG A 101 -17.26 7.70 7.07
CA ARG A 101 -17.81 7.60 8.43
C ARG A 101 -19.06 6.73 8.37
N VAL A 102 -19.18 5.81 9.31
CA VAL A 102 -20.38 4.98 9.44
C VAL A 102 -21.46 5.80 10.13
N LEU A 103 -22.64 5.84 9.53
CA LEU A 103 -23.78 6.57 10.07
C LEU A 103 -24.61 5.74 11.03
#